data_af1f6e4452e14ee02f5fef518523d2a8
#
_entry.id   af1f6e4452e14ee02f5fef518523d2a8
#
_cell.length_a   1.000
_cell.length_b   1.000
_cell.length_c   1.000
_cell.angle_alpha   90.00
_cell.angle_beta   90.00
_cell.angle_gamma   90.00
#
_symmetry.space_group_name_H-M   'P 1'
#
loop_
_entity.id
_entity.type
_entity.pdbx_description
1 polymer ?
#
loop_
_entity_poly.entity_id
_entity_poly.type
_entity_poly.pdbx_seq_one_letter_code
_entity_poly.pdbx_strand_id
1 'polypeptide(L)'
;MLPFWIALQFLSSLPIRLPGMPQPQELGRSLLFYPLVGLLFGLLLWGLNTLLMGAPLLLHAALLLTVWVLLSGGLHLDGLADSADAWLGGFGDRERTLTIMKDPRSGPIAVVTLGLVLLLKFTALVALIEQHNGAALILAPLIGRGSLLALFLTTRYVRAGGLG
;
A
#
# COMPACT_ATOMS: atom_id res chain seq x y z
N MET A 1 15.48 -6.97 -15.83
CA MET A 1 14.09 -6.50 -16.02
C MET A 1 13.06 -7.30 -15.21
N LEU A 2 13.22 -8.64 -15.02
CA LEU A 2 12.27 -9.48 -14.27
C LEU A 2 11.98 -8.99 -12.83
N PRO A 3 12.98 -8.58 -12.00
CA PRO A 3 12.71 -8.07 -10.65
C PRO A 3 11.78 -6.85 -10.57
N PHE A 4 11.84 -5.95 -11.55
CA PHE A 4 10.90 -4.82 -11.63
C PHE A 4 9.46 -5.29 -11.87
N TRP A 5 9.26 -6.24 -12.78
CA TRP A 5 7.91 -6.78 -13.06
C TRP A 5 7.35 -7.55 -11.86
N ILE A 6 8.21 -8.24 -11.11
CA ILE A 6 7.84 -8.89 -9.84
C ILE A 6 7.37 -7.83 -8.83
N ALA A 7 8.14 -6.76 -8.64
CA ALA A 7 7.77 -5.66 -7.75
C ALA A 7 6.44 -5.01 -8.15
N LEU A 8 6.26 -4.75 -9.43
CA LEU A 8 5.05 -4.12 -9.96
C LEU A 8 3.83 -5.05 -9.83
N GLN A 9 3.98 -6.36 -10.11
CA GLN A 9 2.91 -7.35 -9.90
C GLN A 9 2.51 -7.43 -8.43
N PHE A 10 3.47 -7.44 -7.51
CA PHE A 10 3.21 -7.57 -6.08
C PHE A 10 2.56 -6.32 -5.48
N LEU A 11 2.99 -5.12 -5.91
CA LEU A 11 2.55 -3.85 -5.30
C LEU A 11 1.37 -3.19 -6.01
N SER A 12 0.87 -3.78 -7.10
CA SER A 12 -0.22 -3.21 -7.89
C SER A 12 -1.31 -4.23 -8.21
N SER A 13 -2.49 -3.72 -8.56
CA SER A 13 -3.59 -4.51 -9.12
C SER A 13 -3.46 -4.79 -10.63
N LEU A 14 -2.35 -4.37 -11.24
CA LEU A 14 -2.15 -4.52 -12.68
C LEU A 14 -2.00 -6.01 -13.05
N PRO A 15 -2.65 -6.48 -14.11
CA PRO A 15 -2.65 -7.89 -14.52
C PRO A 15 -1.33 -8.27 -15.23
N ILE A 16 -0.23 -8.24 -14.49
CA ILE A 16 1.10 -8.57 -15.01
C ILE A 16 1.29 -10.08 -14.97
N ARG A 17 1.62 -10.66 -16.12
CA ARG A 17 1.94 -12.09 -16.24
C ARG A 17 3.44 -12.28 -16.28
N LEU A 18 3.98 -12.98 -15.27
CA LEU A 18 5.38 -13.37 -15.26
C LEU A 18 5.58 -14.65 -16.09
N PRO A 19 6.75 -14.82 -16.74
CA PRO A 19 7.04 -15.98 -17.60
C PRO A 19 7.23 -17.31 -16.83
N GLY A 20 7.14 -17.30 -15.50
CA GLY A 20 7.29 -18.45 -14.62
C GLY A 20 7.30 -18.07 -13.15
N MET A 21 7.52 -19.04 -12.26
CA MET A 21 7.71 -18.76 -10.83
C MET A 21 9.07 -18.10 -10.61
N PRO A 22 9.11 -16.90 -9.97
CA PRO A 22 10.35 -16.21 -9.67
C PRO A 22 11.24 -17.02 -8.72
N GLN A 23 12.55 -16.97 -8.96
CA GLN A 23 13.51 -17.55 -8.01
C GLN A 23 13.62 -16.68 -6.74
N PRO A 24 14.02 -17.27 -5.57
CA PRO A 24 14.17 -16.50 -4.33
C PRO A 24 15.09 -15.28 -4.46
N GLN A 25 16.16 -15.38 -5.26
CA GLN A 25 17.08 -14.27 -5.52
C GLN A 25 16.42 -13.13 -6.32
N GLU A 26 15.48 -13.44 -7.22
CA GLU A 26 14.75 -12.45 -8.00
C GLU A 26 13.71 -11.74 -7.14
N LEU A 27 13.08 -12.46 -6.21
CA LEU A 27 12.20 -11.90 -5.19
C LEU A 27 12.96 -10.90 -4.30
N GLY A 28 14.15 -11.28 -3.78
CA GLY A 28 14.98 -10.37 -3.01
C GLY A 28 15.40 -9.13 -3.79
N ARG A 29 15.80 -9.28 -5.05
CA ARG A 29 16.15 -8.15 -5.92
C ARG A 29 14.96 -7.26 -6.27
N SER A 30 13.75 -7.78 -6.25
CA SER A 30 12.54 -6.99 -6.54
C SER A 30 12.28 -5.92 -5.49
N LEU A 31 12.71 -6.11 -4.24
CA LEU A 31 12.58 -5.14 -3.16
C LEU A 31 13.24 -3.80 -3.51
N LEU A 32 14.36 -3.81 -4.24
CA LEU A 32 15.07 -2.60 -4.68
C LEU A 32 14.24 -1.73 -5.63
N PHE A 33 13.23 -2.32 -6.28
CA PHE A 33 12.34 -1.60 -7.20
C PHE A 33 11.06 -1.08 -6.52
N TYR A 34 10.83 -1.36 -5.24
CA TYR A 34 9.66 -0.88 -4.50
C TYR A 34 9.53 0.64 -4.51
N PRO A 35 10.61 1.41 -4.24
CA PRO A 35 10.55 2.87 -4.35
C PRO A 35 10.20 3.35 -5.77
N LEU A 36 10.71 2.66 -6.80
CA LEU A 36 10.41 3.01 -8.20
C LEU A 36 8.93 2.78 -8.54
N VAL A 37 8.32 1.71 -8.04
CA VAL A 37 6.86 1.48 -8.16
C VAL A 37 6.09 2.57 -7.41
N GLY A 38 6.56 2.99 -6.24
CA GLY A 38 6.00 4.12 -5.50
C GLY A 38 6.06 5.43 -6.28
N LEU A 39 7.19 5.72 -6.92
CA LEU A 39 7.35 6.87 -7.81
C LEU A 39 6.38 6.82 -8.99
N LEU A 40 6.25 5.67 -9.64
CA LEU A 40 5.31 5.48 -10.75
C LEU A 40 3.87 5.79 -10.32
N PHE A 41 3.44 5.28 -9.16
CA PHE A 41 2.12 5.58 -8.61
C PHE A 41 1.95 7.07 -8.30
N GLY A 42 2.97 7.69 -7.73
CA GLY A 42 2.96 9.12 -7.45
C GLY A 42 2.81 9.97 -8.71
N LEU A 43 3.52 9.62 -9.78
CA LEU A 43 3.42 10.30 -11.08
C LEU A 43 2.04 10.09 -11.72
N LEU A 44 1.45 8.90 -11.61
CA LEU A 44 0.08 8.65 -12.10
C LEU A 44 -0.96 9.45 -11.31
N LEU A 45 -0.83 9.53 -9.98
CA LEU A 45 -1.73 10.34 -9.15
C LEU A 45 -1.56 11.84 -9.42
N TRP A 46 -0.34 12.30 -9.60
CA TRP A 46 -0.08 13.69 -9.99
C TRP A 46 -0.66 14.01 -11.37
N GLY A 47 -0.51 13.14 -12.35
CA GLY A 47 -1.12 13.27 -13.68
C GLY A 47 -2.66 13.30 -13.59
N LEU A 48 -3.26 12.40 -12.81
CA LEU A 48 -4.69 12.39 -12.57
C LEU A 48 -5.15 13.68 -11.87
N ASN A 49 -4.40 14.17 -10.88
CA ASN A 49 -4.68 15.45 -10.22
C ASN A 49 -4.73 16.61 -11.23
N THR A 50 -3.81 16.65 -12.20
CA THR A 50 -3.82 17.70 -13.24
C THR A 50 -5.01 17.57 -14.18
N LEU A 51 -5.43 16.35 -14.51
CA LEU A 51 -6.61 16.09 -15.36
C LEU A 51 -7.91 16.46 -14.67
N LEU A 52 -7.98 16.36 -13.35
CA LEU A 52 -9.16 16.70 -12.55
C LEU A 52 -9.21 18.17 -12.12
N MET A 53 -8.29 19.02 -12.57
CA MET A 53 -8.32 20.46 -12.29
C MET A 53 -9.63 21.06 -12.80
N GLY A 54 -10.36 21.73 -11.89
CA GLY A 54 -11.69 22.28 -12.17
C GLY A 54 -12.86 21.39 -11.74
N ALA A 55 -12.63 20.15 -11.34
CA ALA A 55 -13.65 19.32 -10.70
C ALA A 55 -13.99 19.83 -9.29
N PRO A 56 -15.22 19.57 -8.79
CA PRO A 56 -15.55 19.87 -7.39
C PRO A 56 -14.56 19.24 -6.43
N LEU A 57 -14.05 20.01 -5.47
CA LEU A 57 -12.93 19.63 -4.60
C LEU A 57 -13.08 18.26 -3.94
N LEU A 58 -14.23 17.98 -3.34
CA LEU A 58 -14.48 16.71 -2.66
C LEU A 58 -14.52 15.53 -3.63
N LEU A 59 -15.08 15.72 -4.83
CA LEU A 59 -15.09 14.70 -5.87
C LEU A 59 -13.68 14.44 -6.39
N HIS A 60 -12.89 15.50 -6.61
CA HIS A 60 -11.49 15.41 -7.02
C HIS A 60 -10.68 14.54 -6.01
N ALA A 61 -10.77 14.88 -4.72
CA ALA A 61 -10.09 14.10 -3.66
C ALA A 61 -10.58 12.65 -3.57
N ALA A 62 -11.88 12.41 -3.70
CA ALA A 62 -12.47 11.07 -3.68
C ALA A 62 -11.96 10.22 -4.86
N LEU A 63 -11.90 10.79 -6.06
CA LEU A 63 -11.38 10.09 -7.25
C LEU A 63 -9.89 9.76 -7.12
N LEU A 64 -9.08 10.70 -6.61
CA LEU A 64 -7.66 10.45 -6.34
C LEU A 64 -7.48 9.31 -5.33
N LEU A 65 -8.22 9.33 -4.22
CA LEU A 65 -8.15 8.27 -3.22
C LEU A 65 -8.58 6.92 -3.78
N THR A 66 -9.68 6.90 -4.53
CA THR A 66 -10.21 5.67 -5.15
C THR A 66 -9.19 5.06 -6.11
N VAL A 67 -8.63 5.87 -7.02
CA VAL A 67 -7.61 5.39 -7.96
C VAL A 67 -6.36 4.92 -7.22
N TRP A 68 -5.92 5.63 -6.17
CA TRP A 68 -4.79 5.20 -5.36
C TRP A 68 -5.01 3.82 -4.72
N VAL A 69 -6.16 3.60 -4.11
CA VAL A 69 -6.53 2.31 -3.51
C VAL A 69 -6.59 1.21 -4.57
N LEU A 70 -7.26 1.47 -5.69
CA LEU A 70 -7.37 0.49 -6.78
C LEU A 70 -6.02 0.15 -7.40
N LEU A 71 -5.16 1.12 -7.67
CA LEU A 71 -3.81 0.89 -8.21
C LEU A 71 -2.97 0.01 -7.29
N SER A 72 -3.05 0.21 -5.99
CA SER A 72 -2.28 -0.55 -5.00
C SER A 72 -2.87 -1.93 -4.69
N GLY A 73 -4.01 -2.30 -5.28
CA GLY A 73 -4.68 -3.57 -5.03
C GLY A 73 -5.16 -3.78 -3.59
N GLY A 74 -5.16 -2.74 -2.76
CA GLY A 74 -5.63 -2.83 -1.38
C GLY A 74 -4.75 -3.60 -0.40
N LEU A 75 -3.66 -4.24 -0.85
CA LEU A 75 -2.80 -5.10 0.00
C LEU A 75 -2.32 -4.42 1.30
N HIS A 76 -2.00 -3.12 1.25
CA HIS A 76 -1.60 -2.38 2.45
C HIS A 76 -2.78 -2.11 3.39
N LEU A 77 -4.00 -2.02 2.87
CA LEU A 77 -5.21 -1.90 3.66
C LEU A 77 -5.59 -3.23 4.30
N ASP A 78 -5.43 -4.32 3.58
CA ASP A 78 -5.60 -5.69 4.08
C ASP A 78 -4.64 -5.97 5.25
N GLY A 79 -3.34 -5.72 5.07
CA GLY A 79 -2.37 -5.86 6.14
C GLY A 79 -2.61 -4.94 7.34
N LEU A 80 -3.17 -3.75 7.13
CA LEU A 80 -3.59 -2.86 8.21
C LEU A 80 -4.80 -3.41 8.97
N ALA A 81 -5.78 -3.96 8.25
CA ALA A 81 -6.97 -4.61 8.80
C ALA A 81 -6.59 -5.79 9.69
N ASP A 82 -5.78 -6.71 9.14
CA ASP A 82 -5.28 -7.89 9.86
C ASP A 82 -4.49 -7.50 11.12
N SER A 83 -3.64 -6.48 11.00
CA SER A 83 -2.84 -5.99 12.12
C SER A 83 -3.70 -5.37 13.21
N ALA A 84 -4.75 -4.63 12.86
CA ALA A 84 -5.67 -4.01 13.80
C ALA A 84 -6.47 -5.06 14.58
N ASP A 85 -7.02 -6.05 13.90
CA ASP A 85 -7.77 -7.14 14.53
C ASP A 85 -6.86 -8.02 15.39
N ALA A 86 -5.64 -8.31 14.91
CA ALA A 86 -4.66 -9.09 15.66
C ALA A 86 -4.14 -8.39 16.89
N TRP A 87 -3.93 -7.07 16.83
CA TRP A 87 -3.52 -6.27 17.97
C TRP A 87 -4.57 -6.36 19.10
N LEU A 88 -5.83 -6.08 18.79
CA LEU A 88 -6.88 -6.08 19.81
C LEU A 88 -7.27 -7.50 20.23
N GLY A 89 -7.38 -8.44 19.28
CA GLY A 89 -7.80 -9.82 19.57
C GLY A 89 -6.72 -10.69 20.17
N GLY A 90 -5.44 -10.38 19.96
CA GLY A 90 -4.29 -11.16 20.41
C GLY A 90 -4.00 -11.05 21.91
N PHE A 91 -4.36 -9.92 22.53
CA PHE A 91 -4.16 -9.66 23.99
C PHE A 91 -2.73 -9.95 24.50
N GLY A 92 -1.70 -9.74 23.67
CA GLY A 92 -0.31 -10.05 24.02
C GLY A 92 0.10 -11.51 23.83
N ASP A 93 -0.80 -12.40 23.44
CA ASP A 93 -0.48 -13.78 23.07
C ASP A 93 -0.02 -13.82 21.59
N ARG A 94 1.24 -14.24 21.39
CA ARG A 94 1.86 -14.31 20.06
C ARG A 94 1.17 -15.32 19.13
N GLU A 95 0.81 -16.51 19.64
CA GLU A 95 0.21 -17.56 18.81
C GLU A 95 -1.19 -17.16 18.37
N ARG A 96 -1.96 -16.59 19.28
CA ARG A 96 -3.29 -16.05 18.99
C ARG A 96 -3.22 -14.90 17.99
N THR A 97 -2.28 -13.96 18.17
CA THR A 97 -2.04 -12.85 17.23
C THR A 97 -1.76 -13.38 15.82
N LEU A 98 -0.84 -14.34 15.68
CA LEU A 98 -0.50 -14.95 14.38
C LEU A 98 -1.65 -15.75 13.77
N THR A 99 -2.53 -16.32 14.61
CA THR A 99 -3.73 -17.03 14.15
C THR A 99 -4.75 -16.05 13.58
N ILE A 100 -5.01 -14.94 14.27
CA ILE A 100 -5.93 -13.89 13.80
C ILE A 100 -5.43 -13.28 12.49
N MET A 101 -4.14 -12.99 12.37
CA MET A 101 -3.54 -12.48 11.12
C MET A 101 -3.61 -13.44 9.92
N LYS A 102 -4.06 -14.67 10.10
CA LYS A 102 -4.28 -15.65 9.02
C LYS A 102 -5.77 -15.86 8.72
N ASP A 103 -6.65 -15.33 9.54
CA ASP A 103 -8.10 -15.46 9.35
C ASP A 103 -8.53 -14.53 8.19
N PRO A 104 -9.12 -15.03 7.11
CA PRO A 104 -9.54 -14.21 5.99
C PRO A 104 -10.74 -13.31 6.30
N ARG A 105 -11.30 -13.41 7.51
CA ARG A 105 -12.44 -12.60 7.96
C ARG A 105 -11.95 -11.33 8.64
N SER A 106 -12.48 -10.19 8.22
CA SER A 106 -12.25 -8.92 8.88
C SER A 106 -13.15 -8.74 10.09
N GLY A 107 -12.57 -8.39 11.22
CA GLY A 107 -13.30 -8.08 12.44
C GLY A 107 -13.78 -6.62 12.47
N PRO A 108 -14.59 -6.25 13.49
CA PRO A 108 -15.10 -4.89 13.63
C PRO A 108 -14.01 -3.82 13.75
N ILE A 109 -12.87 -4.14 14.36
CA ILE A 109 -11.75 -3.22 14.55
C ILE A 109 -11.06 -2.91 13.23
N ALA A 110 -10.87 -3.91 12.35
CA ALA A 110 -10.40 -3.69 10.99
C ALA A 110 -11.26 -2.67 10.26
N VAL A 111 -12.59 -2.82 10.30
CA VAL A 111 -13.54 -1.91 9.63
C VAL A 111 -13.41 -0.49 10.16
N VAL A 112 -13.37 -0.30 11.48
CA VAL A 112 -13.19 1.02 12.12
C VAL A 112 -11.85 1.63 11.73
N THR A 113 -10.76 0.86 11.82
CA THR A 113 -9.40 1.33 11.51
C THR A 113 -9.28 1.74 10.04
N LEU A 114 -9.80 0.93 9.12
CA LEU A 114 -9.82 1.25 7.70
C LEU A 114 -10.63 2.51 7.42
N GLY A 115 -11.82 2.63 8.02
CA GLY A 115 -12.67 3.81 7.89
C GLY A 115 -11.95 5.09 8.34
N LEU A 116 -11.30 5.07 9.50
CA LEU A 116 -10.55 6.22 10.02
C LEU A 116 -9.34 6.57 9.14
N VAL A 117 -8.56 5.57 8.70
CA VAL A 117 -7.39 5.82 7.86
C VAL A 117 -7.79 6.35 6.48
N LEU A 118 -8.86 5.81 5.87
CA LEU A 118 -9.35 6.31 4.59
C LEU A 118 -9.92 7.72 4.72
N LEU A 119 -10.64 8.02 5.80
CA LEU A 119 -11.12 9.38 6.09
C LEU A 119 -9.96 10.37 6.24
N LEU A 120 -8.93 10.02 7.00
CA LEU A 120 -7.74 10.86 7.16
C LEU A 120 -6.99 11.05 5.83
N LYS A 121 -6.87 10.02 5.01
CA LYS A 121 -6.29 10.14 3.66
C LYS A 121 -7.11 11.05 2.76
N PHE A 122 -8.43 10.92 2.81
CA PHE A 122 -9.34 11.77 2.04
C PHE A 122 -9.18 13.25 2.43
N THR A 123 -9.24 13.57 3.72
CA THR A 123 -9.10 14.95 4.21
C THR A 123 -7.70 15.51 3.94
N ALA A 124 -6.65 14.70 4.02
CA ALA A 124 -5.30 15.11 3.62
C ALA A 124 -5.22 15.43 2.12
N LEU A 125 -5.86 14.63 1.26
CA LEU A 125 -5.92 14.91 -0.18
C LEU A 125 -6.68 16.22 -0.47
N VAL A 126 -7.79 16.48 0.22
CA VAL A 126 -8.51 17.77 0.13
C VAL A 126 -7.56 18.92 0.43
N ALA A 127 -6.86 18.88 1.56
CA ALA A 127 -5.91 19.93 1.94
C ALA A 127 -4.75 20.10 0.94
N LEU A 128 -4.21 19.00 0.38
CA LEU A 128 -3.15 19.06 -0.63
C LEU A 128 -3.60 19.68 -1.94
N ILE A 129 -4.83 19.40 -2.38
CA ILE A 129 -5.42 19.99 -3.59
C ILE A 129 -5.61 21.50 -3.38
N GLU A 130 -6.18 21.93 -2.25
CA GLU A 130 -6.36 23.34 -1.91
C GLU A 130 -5.06 24.12 -1.87
N GLN A 131 -3.99 23.50 -1.34
CA GLN A 131 -2.64 24.09 -1.29
C GLN A 131 -1.88 24.01 -2.61
N HIS A 132 -2.45 23.43 -3.66
CA HIS A 132 -1.78 23.16 -4.94
C HIS A 132 -0.45 22.38 -4.78
N ASN A 133 -0.34 21.55 -3.75
CA ASN A 133 0.87 20.80 -3.43
C ASN A 133 0.93 19.43 -4.15
N GLY A 134 1.10 19.47 -5.46
CA GLY A 134 1.21 18.27 -6.29
C GLY A 134 2.44 17.40 -5.97
N ALA A 135 3.51 17.99 -5.41
CA ALA A 135 4.71 17.24 -5.04
C ALA A 135 4.42 16.19 -3.94
N ALA A 136 3.54 16.48 -3.01
CA ALA A 136 3.15 15.54 -1.96
C ALA A 136 2.47 14.27 -2.53
N LEU A 137 1.75 14.38 -3.65
CA LEU A 137 1.14 13.23 -4.32
C LEU A 137 2.19 12.27 -4.91
N ILE A 138 3.36 12.79 -5.30
CA ILE A 138 4.49 11.98 -5.77
C ILE A 138 5.24 11.37 -4.59
N LEU A 139 5.53 12.19 -3.57
CA LEU A 139 6.35 11.78 -2.43
C LEU A 139 5.67 10.74 -1.53
N ALA A 140 4.37 10.85 -1.31
CA ALA A 140 3.68 9.95 -0.38
C ALA A 140 3.72 8.47 -0.82
N PRO A 141 3.42 8.09 -2.08
CA PRO A 141 3.57 6.71 -2.52
C PRO A 141 5.05 6.28 -2.60
N LEU A 142 5.96 7.17 -2.98
CA LEU A 142 7.40 6.89 -3.02
C LEU A 142 7.93 6.52 -1.65
N ILE A 143 7.66 7.35 -0.63
CA ILE A 143 8.09 7.12 0.75
C ILE A 143 7.42 5.85 1.31
N GLY A 144 6.12 5.67 1.06
CA GLY A 144 5.39 4.50 1.54
C GLY A 144 5.93 3.17 0.99
N ARG A 145 6.40 3.12 -0.25
CA ARG A 145 7.04 1.93 -0.82
C ARG A 145 8.52 1.81 -0.43
N GLY A 146 9.20 2.94 -0.27
CA GLY A 146 10.57 2.98 0.25
C GLY A 146 10.67 2.51 1.70
N SER A 147 9.67 2.80 2.53
CA SER A 147 9.62 2.33 3.92
C SER A 147 9.51 0.80 4.03
N LEU A 148 8.87 0.13 3.07
CA LEU A 148 8.84 -1.34 3.01
C LEU A 148 10.25 -1.91 2.80
N LEU A 149 11.02 -1.32 1.89
CA LEU A 149 12.42 -1.72 1.69
C LEU A 149 13.24 -1.52 2.97
N ALA A 150 13.10 -0.36 3.63
CA ALA A 150 13.78 -0.08 4.90
C ALA A 150 13.37 -1.08 5.98
N LEU A 151 12.09 -1.44 6.06
CA LEU A 151 11.58 -2.43 7.02
C LEU A 151 12.24 -3.80 6.80
N PHE A 152 12.31 -4.30 5.57
CA PHE A 152 12.94 -5.59 5.26
C PHE A 152 14.44 -5.60 5.53
N LEU A 153 15.13 -4.46 5.40
CA LEU A 153 16.56 -4.34 5.69
C LEU A 153 16.86 -4.27 7.20
N THR A 154 15.92 -3.78 8.01
CA THR A 154 16.15 -3.50 9.45
C THR A 154 15.45 -4.48 10.38
N THR A 155 14.47 -5.24 9.89
CA THR A 155 13.62 -6.10 10.73
C THR A 155 13.68 -7.55 10.26
N ARG A 156 13.87 -8.47 11.21
CA ARG A 156 13.85 -9.92 10.90
C ARG A 156 12.42 -10.38 10.64
N TYR A 157 12.26 -11.15 9.58
CA TYR A 157 10.96 -11.72 9.24
C TYR A 157 10.56 -12.80 10.27
N VAL A 158 9.32 -12.69 10.80
CA VAL A 158 8.86 -13.54 11.92
C VAL A 158 8.35 -14.90 11.47
N ARG A 159 7.90 -15.04 10.22
CA ARG A 159 7.37 -16.29 9.68
C ARG A 159 8.46 -17.12 9.00
N ALA A 160 8.67 -18.35 9.44
CA ALA A 160 9.43 -19.34 8.66
C ALA A 160 8.66 -19.65 7.35
N GLY A 161 9.33 -19.51 6.20
CA GLY A 161 8.73 -19.75 4.88
C GLY A 161 7.82 -18.64 4.34
N GLY A 162 7.88 -17.42 4.87
CA GLY A 162 7.24 -16.24 4.31
C GLY A 162 8.03 -15.64 3.13
N LEU A 163 7.54 -14.49 2.62
CA LEU A 163 8.12 -13.78 1.46
C LEU A 163 9.37 -12.96 1.79
N GLY A 164 9.76 -12.89 3.03
CA GLY A 164 10.93 -12.12 3.52
C GLY A 164 12.13 -12.97 3.83
#